data_514d199cadcde9f2f6eb6337f75b8f65
#
_entry.id   514d199cadcde9f2f6eb6337f75b8f65
#
_cell.length_a   1.000
_cell.length_b   1.000
_cell.length_c   1.000
_cell.angle_alpha   90.00
_cell.angle_beta   90.00
_cell.angle_gamma   90.00
#
_symmetry.space_group_name_H-M   'P 1'
#
loop_
_entity.id
_entity.type
_entity.pdbx_description
1 polymer ?
#
loop_
_entity_poly.entity_id
_entity_poly.type
_entity_poly.pdbx_seq_one_letter_code
_entity_poly.pdbx_strand_id
1 'polypeptide(L)'
;MLPKVMNDFNAVLKKGGVLAVEEHRSDPRPMAADGRDGYVSEAAVIAAAEAAGFRLDARSEINANPKDTKDHPFGVWTLPPVRRSAAPGAQPAPDFDRARYDAIGESDRMTLRFVKVR
;
A
#
# COMPACT_ATOMS: atom_id res chain seq x y z
N MET A 1 -8.17 -11.00 3.70
CA MET A 1 -6.72 -11.25 3.47
C MET A 1 -5.85 -10.48 4.46
N LEU A 2 -6.03 -9.19 4.61
CA LEU A 2 -5.21 -8.37 5.54
C LEU A 2 -5.23 -8.88 6.98
N PRO A 3 -6.39 -9.24 7.59
CA PRO A 3 -6.39 -9.79 8.94
C PRO A 3 -5.57 -11.08 9.07
N LYS A 4 -5.66 -11.97 8.08
CA LYS A 4 -4.90 -13.22 8.10
C LYS A 4 -3.40 -12.95 8.04
N VAL A 5 -2.96 -12.05 7.16
CA VAL A 5 -1.54 -11.70 7.03
C VAL A 5 -1.00 -11.15 8.35
N MET A 6 -1.75 -10.27 9.00
CA MET A 6 -1.33 -9.70 10.29
C MET A 6 -1.27 -10.76 11.40
N ASN A 7 -2.22 -11.70 11.40
CA ASN A 7 -2.20 -12.82 12.34
C ASN A 7 -0.99 -13.73 12.10
N ASP A 8 -0.66 -14.01 10.84
CA ASP A 8 0.50 -14.83 10.50
C ASP A 8 1.80 -14.15 10.94
N PHE A 9 1.93 -12.84 10.72
CA PHE A 9 3.10 -12.09 11.21
C PHE A 9 3.20 -12.14 12.73
N ASN A 10 2.07 -11.99 13.43
CA ASN A 10 2.07 -12.07 14.88
C ASN A 10 2.53 -13.46 15.36
N ALA A 11 2.06 -14.51 14.68
CA ALA A 11 2.38 -15.89 15.07
C ALA A 11 3.88 -16.21 14.99
N VAL A 12 4.61 -15.61 14.05
CA VAL A 12 6.04 -15.89 13.86
C VAL A 12 6.95 -15.00 14.69
N LEU A 13 6.41 -13.95 15.31
CA LEU A 13 7.18 -13.03 16.15
C LEU A 13 7.02 -13.39 17.62
N LYS A 14 8.09 -13.22 18.37
CA LYS A 14 8.00 -13.28 19.84
C LYS A 14 7.44 -11.96 20.40
N LYS A 15 6.90 -12.00 21.60
CA LYS A 15 6.43 -10.79 22.30
C LYS A 15 7.56 -9.77 22.37
N GLY A 16 7.26 -8.51 22.07
CA GLY A 16 8.26 -7.46 21.95
C GLY A 16 8.93 -7.38 20.59
N GLY A 17 8.67 -8.36 19.71
CA GLY A 17 9.19 -8.33 18.33
C GLY A 17 8.60 -7.20 17.52
N VAL A 18 9.32 -6.78 16.48
CA VAL A 18 8.98 -5.62 15.66
C VAL A 18 8.51 -6.06 14.28
N LEU A 19 7.41 -5.47 13.81
CA LEU A 19 6.93 -5.56 12.44
C LEU A 19 7.07 -4.19 11.78
N ALA A 20 7.85 -4.11 10.71
CA ALA A 20 7.95 -2.92 9.87
C ALA A 20 7.09 -3.10 8.64
N VAL A 21 6.28 -2.10 8.32
CA VAL A 21 5.38 -2.12 7.17
C VAL A 21 5.68 -0.92 6.27
N GLU A 22 5.91 -1.18 4.99
CA GLU A 22 5.88 -0.19 3.92
C GLU A 22 4.82 -0.66 2.93
N GLU A 23 3.84 0.18 2.64
CA GLU A 23 2.70 -0.22 1.79
C GLU A 23 2.19 0.98 1.01
N HIS A 24 1.69 0.72 -0.20
CA HIS A 24 1.04 1.73 -1.03
C HIS A 24 -0.18 2.29 -0.30
N ARG A 25 -0.18 3.59 -0.03
CA ARG A 25 -1.17 4.23 0.82
C ARG A 25 -2.28 4.86 0.02
N SER A 26 -3.52 4.41 0.26
CA SER A 26 -4.70 5.08 -0.27
C SER A 26 -5.11 6.26 0.62
N ASP A 27 -5.99 7.10 0.08
CA ASP A 27 -6.76 8.02 0.90
C ASP A 27 -7.66 7.24 1.87
N PRO A 28 -8.22 7.90 2.91
CA PRO A 28 -9.19 7.28 3.81
C PRO A 28 -10.47 6.88 3.06
N ARG A 29 -10.48 5.68 2.52
CA ARG A 29 -11.58 5.10 1.74
C ARG A 29 -11.58 3.59 1.91
N PRO A 30 -12.70 2.89 1.65
CA PRO A 30 -12.70 1.44 1.63
C PRO A 30 -11.70 0.88 0.62
N MET A 31 -11.07 -0.25 0.96
CA MET A 31 -10.17 -0.93 0.04
C MET A 31 -10.96 -1.38 -1.20
N ALA A 32 -10.37 -1.21 -2.38
CA ALA A 32 -10.96 -1.71 -3.61
C ALA A 32 -11.14 -3.22 -3.54
N ALA A 33 -12.22 -3.72 -4.14
CA ALA A 33 -12.49 -5.15 -4.18
C ALA A 33 -11.30 -5.91 -4.75
N ASP A 34 -10.91 -7.00 -4.09
CA ASP A 34 -9.77 -7.84 -4.46
C ASP A 34 -8.42 -7.11 -4.47
N GLY A 35 -8.35 -5.93 -3.85
CA GLY A 35 -7.12 -5.13 -3.86
C GLY A 35 -6.67 -4.70 -5.25
N ARG A 36 -7.60 -4.56 -6.20
CA ARG A 36 -7.32 -4.38 -7.64
C ARG A 36 -6.50 -3.14 -7.98
N ASP A 37 -6.49 -2.12 -7.12
CA ASP A 37 -5.70 -0.91 -7.34
C ASP A 37 -4.36 -0.92 -6.59
N GLY A 38 -4.15 -1.90 -5.73
CA GLY A 38 -2.92 -2.07 -4.95
C GLY A 38 -2.77 -1.12 -3.77
N TYR A 39 -3.76 -0.27 -3.50
CA TYR A 39 -3.71 0.69 -2.39
C TYR A 39 -4.50 0.20 -1.19
N VAL A 40 -4.02 0.53 0.00
CA VAL A 40 -4.72 0.30 1.26
C VAL A 40 -4.56 1.52 2.18
N SER A 41 -5.59 1.87 2.93
CA SER A 41 -5.50 3.01 3.84
C SER A 41 -4.63 2.69 5.05
N GLU A 42 -3.93 3.70 5.55
CA GLU A 42 -3.12 3.57 6.77
C GLU A 42 -3.97 3.12 7.95
N ALA A 43 -5.19 3.67 8.08
CA ALA A 43 -6.12 3.29 9.15
C ALA A 43 -6.49 1.80 9.08
N ALA A 44 -6.70 1.24 7.89
CA ALA A 44 -7.02 -0.17 7.72
C ALA A 44 -5.86 -1.08 8.15
N VAL A 45 -4.63 -0.70 7.81
CA VAL A 45 -3.43 -1.45 8.22
C VAL A 45 -3.27 -1.41 9.74
N ILE A 46 -3.42 -0.24 10.34
CA ILE A 46 -3.30 -0.08 11.79
C ILE A 46 -4.37 -0.91 12.51
N ALA A 47 -5.63 -0.84 12.07
CA ALA A 47 -6.72 -1.60 12.68
C ALA A 47 -6.47 -3.11 12.60
N ALA A 48 -6.02 -3.61 11.45
CA ALA A 48 -5.72 -5.04 11.28
C ALA A 48 -4.55 -5.48 12.15
N ALA A 49 -3.52 -4.65 12.27
CA ALA A 49 -2.37 -4.95 13.12
C ALA A 49 -2.77 -4.97 14.60
N GLU A 50 -3.55 -4.00 15.05
CA GLU A 50 -4.04 -3.95 16.45
C GLU A 50 -4.90 -5.16 16.78
N ALA A 51 -5.81 -5.54 15.89
CA ALA A 51 -6.65 -6.71 16.07
C ALA A 51 -5.82 -8.00 16.16
N ALA A 52 -4.67 -8.04 15.52
CA ALA A 52 -3.76 -9.20 15.53
C ALA A 52 -2.83 -9.24 16.75
N GLY A 53 -2.83 -8.21 17.59
CA GLY A 53 -2.00 -8.18 18.80
C GLY A 53 -0.77 -7.29 18.71
N PHE A 54 -0.73 -6.37 17.77
CA PHE A 54 0.33 -5.38 17.65
C PHE A 54 -0.09 -4.02 18.19
N ARG A 55 0.89 -3.21 18.53
CA ARG A 55 0.71 -1.80 18.87
C ARG A 55 1.53 -0.94 17.93
N LEU A 56 0.92 0.11 17.39
CA LEU A 56 1.67 1.08 16.59
C LEU A 56 2.69 1.80 17.49
N ASP A 57 3.95 1.74 17.09
CA ASP A 57 5.06 2.30 17.85
C ASP A 57 5.63 3.57 17.22
N ALA A 58 5.71 3.60 15.89
CA ALA A 58 6.20 4.78 15.17
C ALA A 58 5.67 4.78 13.74
N ARG A 59 5.70 5.95 13.12
CA ARG A 59 5.34 6.16 11.72
C ARG A 59 6.28 7.17 11.10
N SER A 60 6.51 7.07 9.79
CA SER A 60 7.36 7.98 9.04
C SER A 60 6.72 8.34 7.70
N GLU A 61 6.98 9.54 7.24
CA GLU A 61 6.57 10.02 5.91
C GLU A 61 7.73 9.94 4.91
N ILE A 62 8.80 9.20 5.23
CA ILE A 62 9.99 9.12 4.38
C ILE A 62 9.68 8.58 2.98
N ASN A 63 8.66 7.72 2.85
CA ASN A 63 8.23 7.14 1.58
C ASN A 63 6.94 7.78 1.04
N ALA A 64 6.53 8.93 1.56
CA ALA A 64 5.38 9.65 1.07
C ALA A 64 5.64 10.30 -0.28
N ASN A 65 4.62 10.30 -1.15
CA ASN A 65 4.64 11.05 -2.40
C ASN A 65 3.34 11.82 -2.58
N PRO A 66 3.31 13.12 -2.25
CA PRO A 66 2.09 13.92 -2.35
C PRO A 66 1.62 14.14 -3.80
N LYS A 67 2.43 13.83 -4.80
CA LYS A 67 2.03 13.90 -6.22
C LYS A 67 1.13 12.75 -6.63
N ASP A 68 1.11 11.65 -5.86
CA ASP A 68 0.31 10.48 -6.20
C ASP A 68 -1.17 10.74 -5.90
N THR A 69 -1.99 10.82 -6.94
CA THR A 69 -3.42 11.06 -6.84
C THR A 69 -4.23 9.80 -6.57
N LYS A 70 -3.61 8.62 -6.70
CA LYS A 70 -4.16 7.31 -6.27
C LYS A 70 -5.42 6.87 -7.04
N ASP A 71 -5.62 7.39 -8.23
CA ASP A 71 -6.79 7.15 -9.08
C ASP A 71 -6.40 6.71 -10.49
N HIS A 72 -5.35 5.92 -10.60
CA HIS A 72 -4.74 5.57 -11.89
C HIS A 72 -5.47 4.42 -12.58
N PRO A 73 -5.46 4.36 -13.94
CA PRO A 73 -6.23 3.37 -14.69
C PRO A 73 -5.85 1.91 -14.38
N PHE A 74 -4.60 1.65 -14.03
CA PHE A 74 -4.12 0.31 -13.66
C PHE A 74 -3.65 0.28 -12.20
N GLY A 75 -4.25 1.13 -11.35
CA GLY A 75 -3.87 1.24 -9.97
C GLY A 75 -2.42 1.66 -9.81
N VAL A 76 -1.80 1.24 -8.74
CA VAL A 76 -0.39 1.54 -8.41
C VAL A 76 0.56 1.09 -9.51
N TRP A 77 0.19 0.07 -10.27
CA TRP A 77 1.06 -0.49 -11.33
C TRP A 77 1.16 0.41 -12.57
N THR A 78 0.32 1.44 -12.69
CA THR A 78 0.47 2.48 -13.70
C THR A 78 1.76 3.28 -13.51
N LEU A 79 2.17 3.45 -12.27
CA LEU A 79 3.32 4.25 -11.87
C LEU A 79 4.64 3.49 -12.04
N PRO A 80 5.79 4.21 -12.14
CA PRO A 80 7.11 3.56 -12.05
C PRO A 80 7.22 2.74 -10.73
N PRO A 81 7.99 1.66 -10.72
CA PRO A 81 8.80 1.12 -11.82
C PRO A 81 8.04 0.22 -12.81
N VAL A 82 6.80 -0.20 -12.48
CA VAL A 82 6.04 -1.15 -13.32
C VAL A 82 5.62 -0.52 -14.65
N ARG A 83 5.12 0.71 -14.61
CA ARG A 83 4.75 1.49 -15.80
C ARG A 83 3.71 0.79 -16.67
N ARG A 84 2.72 0.13 -16.07
CA ARG A 84 1.66 -0.52 -16.85
C ARG A 84 0.88 0.54 -17.63
N SER A 85 0.72 0.30 -18.93
CA SER A 85 0.10 1.26 -19.86
C SER A 85 -1.10 0.69 -20.60
N ALA A 86 -1.40 -0.60 -20.39
CA ALA A 86 -2.52 -1.30 -21.01
C ALA A 86 -2.91 -2.51 -20.17
N ALA A 87 -4.13 -3.01 -20.37
CA ALA A 87 -4.55 -4.28 -19.80
C ALA A 87 -3.71 -5.42 -20.39
N PRO A 88 -3.58 -6.58 -19.69
CA PRO A 88 -2.83 -7.72 -20.22
C PRO A 88 -3.28 -8.10 -21.63
N GLY A 89 -2.33 -8.23 -22.55
CA GLY A 89 -2.58 -8.59 -23.96
C GLY A 89 -3.14 -7.48 -24.84
N ALA A 90 -3.39 -6.29 -24.28
CA ALA A 90 -3.92 -5.15 -25.03
C ALA A 90 -2.81 -4.16 -25.38
N GLN A 91 -3.07 -3.32 -26.39
CA GLN A 91 -2.21 -2.18 -26.72
C GLN A 91 -2.64 -0.96 -25.91
N PRO A 92 -1.72 -0.03 -25.57
CA PRO A 92 -2.10 1.23 -24.93
C PRO A 92 -3.11 2.01 -25.77
N ALA A 93 -4.07 2.68 -25.10
CA ALA A 93 -4.98 3.59 -25.78
C ALA A 93 -4.18 4.71 -26.46
N PRO A 94 -4.63 5.21 -27.64
CA PRO A 94 -3.88 6.26 -28.35
C PRO A 94 -3.68 7.53 -27.56
N ASP A 95 -4.57 7.83 -26.61
CA ASP A 95 -4.53 9.02 -25.75
C ASP A 95 -3.88 8.74 -24.38
N PHE A 96 -3.31 7.54 -24.18
CA PHE A 96 -2.64 7.21 -22.91
C PHE A 96 -1.38 8.06 -22.74
N ASP A 97 -1.33 8.85 -21.68
CA ASP A 97 -0.23 9.77 -21.39
C ASP A 97 0.79 9.14 -20.42
N ARG A 98 1.75 8.38 -20.97
CA ARG A 98 2.80 7.76 -20.15
C ARG A 98 3.62 8.79 -19.35
N ALA A 99 3.92 9.94 -19.98
CA ALA A 99 4.73 10.98 -19.35
C ALA A 99 4.07 11.56 -18.09
N ARG A 100 2.74 11.67 -18.07
CA ARG A 100 1.99 12.14 -16.90
C ARG A 100 2.25 11.27 -15.68
N TYR A 101 2.18 9.95 -15.87
CA TYR A 101 2.36 8.99 -14.77
C TYR A 101 3.83 8.86 -14.37
N ASP A 102 4.75 8.91 -15.31
CA ASP A 102 6.19 8.91 -15.01
C ASP A 102 6.58 10.15 -14.18
N ALA A 103 5.94 11.30 -14.44
CA ALA A 103 6.20 12.53 -13.69
C ALA A 103 5.74 12.45 -12.22
N ILE A 104 4.74 11.62 -11.91
CA ILE A 104 4.32 11.37 -10.53
C ILE A 104 5.42 10.63 -9.77
N GLY A 105 6.10 9.70 -10.43
CA GLY A 105 7.09 8.84 -9.79
C GLY A 105 6.46 7.62 -9.13
N GLU A 106 7.11 7.08 -8.12
CA GLU A 106 6.59 5.93 -7.38
C GLU A 106 5.41 6.34 -6.49
N SER A 107 4.59 5.37 -6.13
CA SER A 107 3.39 5.61 -5.33
C SER A 107 3.69 6.25 -3.96
N ASP A 108 2.68 6.94 -3.43
CA ASP A 108 2.69 7.34 -2.02
C ASP A 108 2.64 6.09 -1.14
N ARG A 109 3.53 6.02 -0.14
CA ARG A 109 3.64 4.86 0.74
C ARG A 109 3.66 5.26 2.20
N MET A 110 2.90 4.52 3.01
CA MET A 110 3.03 4.57 4.46
C MET A 110 4.29 3.84 4.90
N THR A 111 4.87 4.23 6.01
CA THR A 111 5.95 3.51 6.69
C THR A 111 5.60 3.46 8.15
N LEU A 112 5.37 2.26 8.68
CA LEU A 112 4.86 2.05 10.03
C LEU A 112 5.74 1.04 10.77
N ARG A 113 5.87 1.22 12.08
CA ARG A 113 6.51 0.25 12.96
C ARG A 113 5.55 -0.18 14.05
N PHE A 114 5.38 -1.49 14.18
CA PHE A 114 4.54 -2.10 15.20
C PHE A 114 5.37 -2.96 16.14
N VAL A 115 4.89 -3.11 17.36
CA VAL A 115 5.48 -4.01 18.36
C VAL A 115 4.43 -5.04 18.75
N LYS A 116 4.81 -6.32 18.77
CA LYS A 116 3.93 -7.37 19.24
C LYS A 116 3.75 -7.26 20.75
N VAL A 117 2.51 -7.06 21.20
CA VAL A 117 2.18 -6.93 22.63
C VAL A 117 1.40 -8.13 23.16
N ARG A 118 0.80 -8.95 22.28
CA ARG A 118 0.10 -10.16 22.69
C ARG A 118 0.01 -11.22 21.59
#